data_71f71af42dd0864793ea3115d7b66284
#
_entry.id   71f71af42dd0864793ea3115d7b66284
#
_cell.length_a   1.000
_cell.length_b   1.000
_cell.length_c   1.000
_cell.angle_alpha   90.00
_cell.angle_beta   90.00
_cell.angle_gamma   90.00
#
_symmetry.space_group_name_H-M   'P 1'
#
loop_
_entity.id
_entity.type
_entity.pdbx_description
1 polymer ?
#
loop_
_entity_poly.entity_id
_entity_poly.type
_entity_poly.pdbx_seq_one_letter_code
_entity_poly.pdbx_strand_id
1 'polypeptide(L)'
;NENLIFKILKRGEKLKLDTAKEEADLVDGGLRYDLTVPLSRYYANHANELPSPFKALQMGNVWRADRPQRGRFRQFMQCDIDILGEPSNLAEIELILATTALLGKLDFKNFTIRINDRRFLKAMAAYSGFKEEDYDSVFITLDKMDKIGLDGVAAELKGNGYAEESVEKYLALFEEITNDVEGVRLCKEKLQGYLAPEAADSLEMIITSVESQKEAEFKMSFDPTLVRGMSYYTGTIFEISM
;
A
#
# COMPACT_ATOMS: atom_id res chain seq x y z
N ASN A 1 -2.79 -13.19 5.99
CA ASN A 1 -3.90 -12.64 6.80
C ASN A 1 -4.97 -13.68 7.19
N GLU A 2 -4.77 -14.96 6.87
CA GLU A 2 -5.75 -16.03 7.19
C GLU A 2 -6.10 -16.09 8.66
N ASN A 3 -5.16 -15.81 9.56
CA ASN A 3 -5.34 -15.79 11.00
C ASN A 3 -6.30 -14.68 11.50
N LEU A 4 -6.57 -13.68 10.66
CA LEU A 4 -7.45 -12.55 11.00
C LEU A 4 -8.87 -12.70 10.43
N ILE A 5 -9.17 -13.79 9.74
CA ILE A 5 -10.50 -14.07 9.20
C ILE A 5 -11.35 -14.74 10.29
N PHE A 6 -12.50 -14.15 10.58
CA PHE A 6 -13.52 -14.81 11.41
C PHE A 6 -14.12 -15.98 10.66
N LYS A 7 -13.93 -17.19 11.17
CA LYS A 7 -14.38 -18.42 10.56
C LYS A 7 -15.78 -18.80 11.02
N ILE A 8 -16.56 -19.34 10.11
CA ILE A 8 -17.93 -19.80 10.35
C ILE A 8 -17.89 -21.32 10.39
N LEU A 9 -18.31 -21.88 11.49
CA LEU A 9 -18.35 -23.34 11.66
C LEU A 9 -19.48 -23.97 10.82
N LYS A 10 -19.25 -25.21 10.39
CA LYS A 10 -20.28 -26.07 9.82
C LYS A 10 -21.43 -26.27 10.82
N ARG A 11 -22.62 -26.62 10.36
CA ARG A 11 -23.82 -26.76 11.18
C ARG A 11 -24.35 -28.19 11.17
N GLY A 12 -25.00 -28.56 12.26
CA GLY A 12 -25.68 -29.86 12.40
C GLY A 12 -24.74 -31.04 12.19
N GLU A 13 -25.18 -32.04 11.46
CA GLU A 13 -24.43 -33.28 11.21
C GLU A 13 -23.10 -33.09 10.43
N LYS A 14 -22.92 -31.94 9.80
CA LYS A 14 -21.67 -31.59 9.13
C LYS A 14 -20.57 -31.18 10.10
N LEU A 15 -20.91 -30.75 11.33
CA LEU A 15 -19.95 -30.35 12.35
C LEU A 15 -19.53 -31.57 13.16
N LYS A 16 -18.41 -32.17 12.80
CA LYS A 16 -17.87 -33.39 13.44
C LYS A 16 -16.63 -33.03 14.25
N LEU A 17 -16.82 -32.61 15.48
CA LEU A 17 -15.74 -32.20 16.39
C LEU A 17 -14.83 -33.38 16.80
N ASP A 18 -15.38 -34.56 16.89
CA ASP A 18 -14.72 -35.79 17.31
C ASP A 18 -13.80 -36.41 16.26
N THR A 19 -14.03 -36.10 14.97
CA THR A 19 -13.27 -36.68 13.87
C THR A 19 -12.42 -35.64 13.12
N ALA A 20 -12.57 -34.35 13.42
CA ALA A 20 -11.83 -33.29 12.81
C ALA A 20 -10.32 -33.40 13.12
N LYS A 21 -9.48 -33.30 12.11
CA LYS A 21 -8.01 -33.34 12.19
C LYS A 21 -7.39 -31.99 11.98
N GLU A 22 -8.08 -31.13 11.23
CA GLU A 22 -7.62 -29.78 10.88
C GLU A 22 -8.79 -28.80 10.91
N GLU A 23 -8.47 -27.51 10.92
CA GLU A 23 -9.47 -26.46 10.99
C GLU A 23 -10.45 -26.48 9.82
N ALA A 24 -9.98 -26.80 8.62
CA ALA A 24 -10.80 -26.90 7.41
C ALA A 24 -11.94 -27.95 7.53
N ASP A 25 -11.77 -28.96 8.38
CA ASP A 25 -12.80 -29.97 8.63
C ASP A 25 -14.01 -29.37 9.35
N LEU A 26 -13.82 -28.31 10.14
CA LEU A 26 -14.83 -27.68 10.97
C LEU A 26 -15.44 -26.42 10.31
N VAL A 27 -14.75 -25.81 9.35
CA VAL A 27 -15.11 -24.51 8.80
C VAL A 27 -15.95 -24.65 7.53
N ASP A 28 -17.05 -23.91 7.45
CA ASP A 28 -17.93 -23.82 6.27
C ASP A 28 -17.61 -22.57 5.43
N GLY A 29 -17.09 -21.51 6.06
CA GLY A 29 -16.74 -20.27 5.41
C GLY A 29 -16.14 -19.25 6.36
N GLY A 30 -15.95 -18.03 5.88
CA GLY A 30 -15.44 -16.92 6.68
C GLY A 30 -16.23 -15.63 6.42
N LEU A 31 -16.21 -14.74 7.41
CA LEU A 31 -16.67 -13.39 7.21
C LEU A 31 -15.67 -12.65 6.30
N ARG A 32 -16.16 -11.84 5.37
CA ARG A 32 -15.31 -11.10 4.46
C ARG A 32 -14.38 -10.13 5.20
N TYR A 33 -13.10 -10.22 4.90
CA TYR A 33 -12.04 -9.42 5.51
C TYR A 33 -11.94 -8.02 4.89
N ASP A 34 -12.25 -7.91 3.58
CA ASP A 34 -12.26 -6.70 2.77
C ASP A 34 -13.36 -6.77 1.69
N LEU A 35 -13.44 -5.75 0.85
CA LEU A 35 -14.34 -5.71 -0.31
C LEU A 35 -13.61 -6.06 -1.62
N THR A 36 -12.28 -6.12 -1.64
CA THR A 36 -11.47 -6.39 -2.82
C THR A 36 -11.66 -7.82 -3.34
N VAL A 37 -11.65 -8.82 -2.45
CA VAL A 37 -11.83 -10.23 -2.84
C VAL A 37 -13.21 -10.48 -3.44
N PRO A 38 -14.32 -10.01 -2.84
CA PRO A 38 -15.65 -10.10 -3.46
C PRO A 38 -15.73 -9.42 -4.83
N LEU A 39 -15.12 -8.23 -4.99
CA LEU A 39 -15.09 -7.51 -6.26
C LEU A 39 -14.30 -8.28 -7.32
N SER A 40 -13.13 -8.80 -6.95
CA SER A 40 -12.29 -9.58 -7.86
C SER A 40 -13.03 -10.80 -8.40
N ARG A 41 -13.79 -11.48 -7.53
CA ARG A 41 -14.64 -12.62 -7.93
C ARG A 41 -15.78 -12.18 -8.85
N TYR A 42 -16.44 -11.08 -8.53
CA TYR A 42 -17.50 -10.51 -9.37
C TYR A 42 -16.97 -10.16 -10.74
N TYR A 43 -15.86 -9.42 -10.80
CA TYR A 43 -15.23 -9.02 -12.04
C TYR A 43 -14.80 -10.24 -12.88
N ALA A 44 -14.17 -11.24 -12.27
CA ALA A 44 -13.75 -12.46 -12.99
C ALA A 44 -14.92 -13.21 -13.63
N ASN A 45 -16.10 -13.19 -13.00
CA ASN A 45 -17.30 -13.87 -13.51
C ASN A 45 -18.05 -13.06 -14.57
N HIS A 46 -17.87 -11.73 -14.62
CA HIS A 46 -18.66 -10.81 -15.45
C HIS A 46 -17.81 -9.91 -16.38
N ALA A 47 -16.50 -10.15 -16.47
CA ALA A 47 -15.57 -9.26 -17.19
C ALA A 47 -16.01 -8.94 -18.63
N ASN A 48 -16.63 -9.91 -19.32
CA ASN A 48 -17.12 -9.75 -20.70
C ASN A 48 -18.39 -8.88 -20.83
N GLU A 49 -19.07 -8.62 -19.72
CA GLU A 49 -20.32 -7.86 -19.65
C GLU A 49 -20.08 -6.44 -19.09
N LEU A 50 -18.91 -6.20 -18.50
CA LEU A 50 -18.57 -4.95 -17.85
C LEU A 50 -17.84 -3.99 -18.79
N PRO A 51 -17.98 -2.67 -18.61
CA PRO A 51 -17.22 -1.69 -19.38
C PRO A 51 -15.71 -1.80 -19.08
N SER A 52 -14.89 -1.35 -20.00
CA SER A 52 -13.45 -1.19 -19.76
C SER A 52 -13.04 0.27 -20.02
N PRO A 53 -12.44 0.99 -19.06
CA PRO A 53 -12.18 0.55 -17.69
C PRO A 53 -13.47 0.37 -16.86
N PHE A 54 -13.45 -0.57 -15.93
CA PHE A 54 -14.53 -0.77 -14.96
C PHE A 54 -14.23 -0.03 -13.67
N LYS A 55 -15.12 0.88 -13.28
CA LYS A 55 -15.03 1.67 -12.05
C LYS A 55 -16.10 1.23 -11.09
N ALA A 56 -15.70 0.88 -9.87
CA ALA A 56 -16.58 0.39 -8.83
C ALA A 56 -16.48 1.23 -7.57
N LEU A 57 -17.63 1.54 -6.98
CA LEU A 57 -17.77 2.05 -5.62
C LEU A 57 -18.45 0.98 -4.79
N GLN A 58 -17.84 0.54 -3.73
CA GLN A 58 -18.38 -0.46 -2.83
C GLN A 58 -18.47 0.11 -1.42
N MET A 59 -19.59 -0.16 -0.76
CA MET A 59 -19.79 0.17 0.65
C MET A 59 -20.33 -1.07 1.37
N GLY A 60 -19.67 -1.45 2.46
CA GLY A 60 -20.13 -2.63 3.19
C GLY A 60 -19.32 -2.93 4.44
N ASN A 61 -19.94 -3.70 5.34
CA ASN A 61 -19.26 -4.16 6.54
C ASN A 61 -18.22 -5.22 6.20
N VAL A 62 -17.09 -5.14 6.88
CA VAL A 62 -16.02 -6.13 6.88
C VAL A 62 -15.66 -6.51 8.31
N TRP A 63 -15.03 -7.67 8.46
CA TRP A 63 -14.72 -8.23 9.78
C TRP A 63 -13.26 -8.68 9.84
N ARG A 64 -12.57 -8.20 10.88
CA ARG A 64 -11.16 -8.57 11.14
C ARG A 64 -10.99 -9.00 12.59
N ALA A 65 -10.37 -10.15 12.80
CA ALA A 65 -10.10 -10.68 14.14
C ALA A 65 -8.89 -10.00 14.82
N ASP A 66 -8.64 -8.73 14.49
CA ASP A 66 -7.64 -7.90 15.12
C ASP A 66 -7.91 -7.75 16.63
N ARG A 67 -6.84 -7.44 17.39
CA ARG A 67 -6.98 -7.05 18.79
C ARG A 67 -7.71 -5.70 18.86
N PRO A 68 -8.87 -5.63 19.53
CA PRO A 68 -9.61 -4.39 19.65
C PRO A 68 -8.80 -3.33 20.40
N GLN A 69 -8.82 -2.11 19.89
CA GLN A 69 -8.23 -0.94 20.54
C GLN A 69 -8.95 0.33 20.06
N ARG A 70 -8.63 1.47 20.66
CA ARG A 70 -9.23 2.75 20.25
C ARG A 70 -9.03 2.97 18.73
N GLY A 71 -10.15 3.20 18.00
CA GLY A 71 -10.14 3.40 16.56
C GLY A 71 -9.98 2.14 15.72
N ARG A 72 -9.86 0.94 16.35
CA ARG A 72 -9.77 -0.34 15.62
C ARG A 72 -10.82 -1.31 16.12
N PHE A 73 -11.85 -1.52 15.31
CA PHE A 73 -12.99 -2.38 15.59
C PHE A 73 -12.86 -3.69 14.81
N ARG A 74 -13.50 -4.75 15.32
CA ARG A 74 -13.56 -6.05 14.64
C ARG A 74 -14.60 -6.09 13.50
N GLN A 75 -15.57 -5.21 13.56
CA GLN A 75 -16.52 -4.94 12.47
C GLN A 75 -16.48 -3.45 12.18
N PHE A 76 -16.36 -3.09 10.91
CA PHE A 76 -16.41 -1.70 10.45
C PHE A 76 -16.86 -1.65 8.99
N MET A 77 -17.30 -0.48 8.56
CA MET A 77 -17.68 -0.25 7.18
C MET A 77 -16.46 0.20 6.37
N GLN A 78 -16.22 -0.45 5.24
CA GLN A 78 -15.33 0.05 4.20
C GLN A 78 -16.14 0.78 3.14
N CYS A 79 -15.52 1.81 2.56
CA CYS A 79 -15.96 2.49 1.35
C CYS A 79 -14.79 2.45 0.38
N ASP A 80 -14.84 1.55 -0.57
CA ASP A 80 -13.75 1.27 -1.50
C ASP A 80 -14.12 1.75 -2.89
N ILE A 81 -13.15 2.38 -3.56
CA ILE A 81 -13.23 2.74 -4.97
C ILE A 81 -12.13 2.00 -5.73
N ASP A 82 -12.50 1.34 -6.80
CA ASP A 82 -11.62 0.50 -7.60
C ASP A 82 -11.76 0.85 -9.08
N ILE A 83 -10.64 0.84 -9.79
CA ILE A 83 -10.58 0.98 -11.24
C ILE A 83 -9.85 -0.22 -11.81
N LEU A 84 -10.53 -1.00 -12.66
CA LEU A 84 -9.96 -2.18 -13.30
C LEU A 84 -9.89 -1.97 -14.82
N GLY A 85 -8.76 -2.30 -15.41
CA GLY A 85 -8.57 -2.24 -16.86
C GLY A 85 -8.07 -0.88 -17.39
N GLU A 86 -7.61 0.03 -16.51
CA GLU A 86 -6.91 1.26 -16.91
C GLU A 86 -5.39 1.08 -16.66
N PRO A 87 -4.57 0.93 -17.71
CA PRO A 87 -3.14 0.67 -17.56
C PRO A 87 -2.29 1.94 -17.37
N SER A 88 -2.88 3.12 -17.55
CA SER A 88 -2.16 4.39 -17.44
C SER A 88 -2.28 5.00 -16.04
N ASN A 89 -1.52 6.07 -15.79
CA ASN A 89 -1.56 6.82 -14.53
C ASN A 89 -2.90 7.54 -14.26
N LEU A 90 -3.84 7.49 -15.20
CA LEU A 90 -5.17 8.08 -15.02
C LEU A 90 -5.93 7.43 -13.87
N ALA A 91 -5.72 6.13 -13.63
CA ALA A 91 -6.35 5.44 -12.51
C ALA A 91 -5.90 6.03 -11.16
N GLU A 92 -4.61 6.18 -10.94
CA GLU A 92 -4.05 6.74 -9.70
C GLU A 92 -4.47 8.19 -9.51
N ILE A 93 -4.40 9.02 -10.57
CA ILE A 93 -4.81 10.42 -10.53
C ILE A 93 -6.29 10.53 -10.14
N GLU A 94 -7.16 9.76 -10.78
CA GLU A 94 -8.60 9.78 -10.52
C GLU A 94 -8.92 9.31 -9.09
N LEU A 95 -8.27 8.24 -8.60
CA LEU A 95 -8.48 7.75 -7.24
C LEU A 95 -8.06 8.78 -6.19
N ILE A 96 -6.94 9.46 -6.39
CA ILE A 96 -6.47 10.51 -5.47
C ILE A 96 -7.44 11.69 -5.49
N LEU A 97 -7.82 12.18 -6.67
CA LEU A 97 -8.73 13.31 -6.80
C LEU A 97 -10.12 12.99 -6.22
N ALA A 98 -10.67 11.80 -6.47
CA ALA A 98 -11.96 11.39 -5.92
C ALA A 98 -11.93 11.31 -4.39
N THR A 99 -10.89 10.70 -3.83
CA THR A 99 -10.73 10.56 -2.37
C THR A 99 -10.55 11.92 -1.70
N THR A 100 -9.71 12.78 -2.26
CA THR A 100 -9.46 14.12 -1.70
C THR A 100 -10.67 15.04 -1.83
N ALA A 101 -11.43 14.95 -2.93
CA ALA A 101 -12.70 15.66 -3.07
C ALA A 101 -13.73 15.22 -2.02
N LEU A 102 -13.81 13.92 -1.73
CA LEU A 102 -14.66 13.40 -0.65
C LEU A 102 -14.25 13.97 0.71
N LEU A 103 -12.95 13.95 1.04
CA LEU A 103 -12.46 14.52 2.30
C LEU A 103 -12.73 16.03 2.40
N GLY A 104 -12.54 16.77 1.31
CA GLY A 104 -12.89 18.19 1.27
C GLY A 104 -14.37 18.45 1.53
N LYS A 105 -15.28 17.64 0.97
CA LYS A 105 -16.72 17.71 1.24
C LYS A 105 -17.10 17.36 2.68
N LEU A 106 -16.25 16.58 3.37
CA LEU A 106 -16.37 16.28 4.80
C LEU A 106 -15.68 17.34 5.69
N ASP A 107 -15.25 18.46 5.10
CA ASP A 107 -14.57 19.58 5.76
C ASP A 107 -13.18 19.24 6.37
N PHE A 108 -12.54 18.18 5.88
CA PHE A 108 -11.12 17.94 6.17
C PHE A 108 -10.26 18.87 5.34
N LYS A 109 -9.27 19.50 5.98
CA LYS A 109 -8.35 20.47 5.37
C LYS A 109 -6.91 20.21 5.82
N ASN A 110 -5.97 20.72 5.04
CA ASN A 110 -4.54 20.68 5.36
C ASN A 110 -3.98 19.26 5.59
N PHE A 111 -4.56 18.27 4.94
CA PHE A 111 -4.02 16.91 4.95
C PHE A 111 -2.93 16.74 3.89
N THR A 112 -2.10 15.73 4.07
CA THR A 112 -1.03 15.41 3.15
C THR A 112 -1.28 14.06 2.50
N ILE A 113 -1.12 13.99 1.18
CA ILE A 113 -1.04 12.75 0.43
C ILE A 113 0.44 12.37 0.33
N ARG A 114 0.86 11.39 1.12
CA ARG A 114 2.18 10.76 1.00
C ARG A 114 2.10 9.77 -0.16
N ILE A 115 3.03 9.86 -1.11
CA ILE A 115 3.06 8.99 -2.30
C ILE A 115 4.45 8.42 -2.51
N ASN A 116 4.52 7.18 -2.93
CA ASN A 116 5.74 6.47 -3.33
C ASN A 116 5.41 5.44 -4.42
N ASP A 117 6.40 4.70 -4.86
CA ASP A 117 6.24 3.59 -5.79
C ASP A 117 7.15 2.42 -5.38
N ARG A 118 6.64 1.20 -5.48
CA ARG A 118 7.40 -0.02 -5.16
C ARG A 118 8.70 -0.16 -5.95
N ARG A 119 8.73 0.38 -7.16
CA ARG A 119 9.92 0.37 -8.02
C ARG A 119 11.03 1.25 -7.45
N PHE A 120 10.71 2.38 -6.80
CA PHE A 120 11.67 3.22 -6.08
C PHE A 120 12.26 2.48 -4.88
N LEU A 121 11.43 1.86 -4.06
CA LEU A 121 11.90 1.08 -2.90
C LEU A 121 12.91 0.00 -3.32
N LYS A 122 12.59 -0.76 -4.36
CA LYS A 122 13.49 -1.79 -4.91
C LYS A 122 14.78 -1.20 -5.48
N ALA A 123 14.66 -0.11 -6.24
CA ALA A 123 15.82 0.55 -6.85
C ALA A 123 16.79 1.12 -5.80
N MET A 124 16.27 1.74 -4.74
CA MET A 124 17.06 2.27 -3.63
C MET A 124 17.81 1.16 -2.88
N ALA A 125 17.13 0.04 -2.61
CA ALA A 125 17.76 -1.11 -1.96
C ALA A 125 18.84 -1.74 -2.84
N ALA A 126 18.57 -1.95 -4.14
CA ALA A 126 19.52 -2.48 -5.10
C ALA A 126 20.75 -1.56 -5.27
N TYR A 127 20.54 -0.27 -5.42
CA TYR A 127 21.61 0.74 -5.51
C TYR A 127 22.51 0.72 -4.27
N SER A 128 21.95 0.46 -3.11
CA SER A 128 22.69 0.40 -1.85
C SER A 128 23.41 -0.93 -1.61
N GLY A 129 23.19 -1.93 -2.48
CA GLY A 129 23.89 -3.21 -2.45
C GLY A 129 23.16 -4.29 -1.64
N PHE A 130 21.90 -4.11 -1.26
CA PHE A 130 21.10 -5.18 -0.70
C PHE A 130 20.73 -6.20 -1.78
N LYS A 131 20.62 -7.47 -1.41
CA LYS A 131 20.19 -8.53 -2.30
C LYS A 131 18.67 -8.55 -2.42
N GLU A 132 18.17 -9.03 -3.54
CA GLU A 132 16.71 -9.09 -3.78
C GLU A 132 15.98 -9.94 -2.72
N GLU A 133 16.62 -11.01 -2.24
CA GLU A 133 16.08 -11.87 -1.17
C GLU A 133 15.88 -11.15 0.17
N ASP A 134 16.60 -10.04 0.39
CA ASP A 134 16.59 -9.25 1.62
C ASP A 134 15.61 -8.08 1.60
N TYR A 135 15.07 -7.71 0.42
CA TYR A 135 14.27 -6.51 0.26
C TYR A 135 13.08 -6.43 1.21
N ASP A 136 12.37 -7.53 1.42
CA ASP A 136 11.23 -7.54 2.32
C ASP A 136 11.62 -7.22 3.78
N SER A 137 12.74 -7.76 4.24
CA SER A 137 13.29 -7.48 5.57
C SER A 137 13.74 -6.02 5.71
N VAL A 138 14.41 -5.49 4.69
CA VAL A 138 14.85 -4.08 4.64
C VAL A 138 13.63 -3.15 4.68
N PHE A 139 12.60 -3.45 3.90
CA PHE A 139 11.39 -2.63 3.84
C PHE A 139 10.56 -2.71 5.13
N ILE A 140 10.50 -3.87 5.80
CA ILE A 140 9.89 -4.00 7.14
C ILE A 140 10.57 -3.09 8.16
N THR A 141 11.90 -3.00 8.09
CA THR A 141 12.66 -2.10 8.97
C THR A 141 12.41 -0.64 8.59
N LEU A 142 12.39 -0.32 7.29
CA LEU A 142 12.09 1.03 6.79
C LEU A 142 10.70 1.51 7.19
N ASP A 143 9.69 0.65 7.21
CA ASP A 143 8.31 0.97 7.64
C ASP A 143 8.22 1.47 9.10
N LYS A 144 9.27 1.27 9.86
CA LYS A 144 9.39 1.79 11.23
C LYS A 144 9.97 3.20 11.31
N MET A 145 10.35 3.80 10.18
CA MET A 145 11.03 5.09 10.11
C MET A 145 10.34 6.17 10.93
N ASP A 146 9.00 6.28 10.82
CA ASP A 146 8.20 7.27 11.55
C ASP A 146 8.27 7.08 13.08
N LYS A 147 8.66 5.89 13.56
CA LYS A 147 8.70 5.55 14.99
C LYS A 147 10.10 5.61 15.59
N ILE A 148 11.10 5.15 14.84
CA ILE A 148 12.46 4.96 15.35
C ILE A 148 13.49 5.90 14.71
N GLY A 149 13.10 6.64 13.66
CA GLY A 149 13.98 7.55 12.93
C GLY A 149 15.07 6.85 12.13
N LEU A 150 15.89 7.66 11.43
CA LEU A 150 17.01 7.16 10.60
C LEU A 150 18.00 6.35 11.43
N ASP A 151 18.40 6.84 12.61
CA ASP A 151 19.36 6.17 13.49
C ASP A 151 18.84 4.80 13.97
N GLY A 152 17.53 4.72 14.27
CA GLY A 152 16.90 3.48 14.67
C GLY A 152 16.84 2.46 13.54
N VAL A 153 16.55 2.90 12.31
CA VAL A 153 16.59 2.08 11.11
C VAL A 153 18.01 1.58 10.85
N ALA A 154 19.03 2.45 10.97
CA ALA A 154 20.43 2.08 10.85
C ALA A 154 20.83 0.99 11.84
N ALA A 155 20.51 1.19 13.11
CA ALA A 155 20.84 0.25 14.18
C ALA A 155 20.17 -1.12 13.95
N GLU A 156 18.90 -1.12 13.54
CA GLU A 156 18.16 -2.37 13.28
C GLU A 156 18.70 -3.10 12.05
N LEU A 157 19.00 -2.41 10.95
CA LEU A 157 19.59 -3.02 9.75
C LEU A 157 20.99 -3.62 10.06
N LYS A 158 21.85 -2.88 10.77
CA LYS A 158 23.16 -3.41 11.22
C LYS A 158 22.98 -4.60 12.17
N GLY A 159 22.01 -4.53 13.08
CA GLY A 159 21.66 -5.64 14.00
C GLY A 159 21.16 -6.89 13.28
N ASN A 160 20.51 -6.75 12.14
CA ASN A 160 20.09 -7.86 11.28
C ASN A 160 21.23 -8.44 10.45
N GLY A 161 22.46 -7.91 10.56
CA GLY A 161 23.66 -8.47 9.93
C GLY A 161 23.94 -7.93 8.52
N TYR A 162 23.27 -6.87 8.09
CA TYR A 162 23.55 -6.22 6.81
C TYR A 162 24.88 -5.45 6.86
N ALA A 163 25.59 -5.42 5.72
CA ALA A 163 26.87 -4.74 5.59
C ALA A 163 26.74 -3.25 5.92
N GLU A 164 27.65 -2.72 6.75
CA GLU A 164 27.63 -1.33 7.19
C GLU A 164 27.66 -0.35 6.02
N GLU A 165 28.48 -0.62 4.99
CA GLU A 165 28.55 0.18 3.77
C GLU A 165 27.20 0.27 3.04
N SER A 166 26.45 -0.86 2.95
CA SER A 166 25.11 -0.88 2.34
C SER A 166 24.13 -0.07 3.14
N VAL A 167 24.15 -0.19 4.47
CA VAL A 167 23.28 0.57 5.36
C VAL A 167 23.56 2.07 5.25
N GLU A 168 24.82 2.49 5.32
CA GLU A 168 25.19 3.91 5.21
C GLU A 168 24.81 4.50 3.86
N LYS A 169 25.06 3.78 2.77
CA LYS A 169 24.68 4.20 1.41
C LYS A 169 23.16 4.32 1.25
N TYR A 170 22.42 3.42 1.88
CA TYR A 170 20.94 3.44 1.88
C TYR A 170 20.39 4.65 2.64
N LEU A 171 20.91 4.91 3.83
CA LEU A 171 20.44 6.02 4.66
C LEU A 171 20.81 7.39 4.08
N ALA A 172 21.98 7.51 3.43
CA ALA A 172 22.39 8.72 2.74
C ALA A 172 21.39 9.14 1.64
N LEU A 173 20.70 8.19 1.01
CA LEU A 173 19.64 8.52 0.04
C LEU A 173 18.50 9.31 0.69
N PHE A 174 18.07 8.92 1.88
CA PHE A 174 16.95 9.59 2.58
C PHE A 174 17.30 10.99 3.09
N GLU A 175 18.60 11.26 3.32
CA GLU A 175 19.08 12.60 3.71
C GLU A 175 19.14 13.56 2.51
N GLU A 176 19.34 13.03 1.30
CA GLU A 176 19.45 13.83 0.08
C GLU A 176 18.11 14.04 -0.63
N ILE A 177 17.20 13.07 -0.56
CA ILE A 177 15.95 13.10 -1.28
C ILE A 177 14.96 14.05 -0.60
N THR A 178 14.50 15.05 -1.34
CA THR A 178 13.43 15.95 -0.87
C THR A 178 12.05 15.33 -1.08
N ASN A 179 11.07 15.77 -0.26
CA ASN A 179 9.72 15.20 -0.25
C ASN A 179 8.79 15.89 -1.27
N ASP A 180 9.29 16.10 -2.48
CA ASP A 180 8.62 16.77 -3.59
C ASP A 180 9.03 16.19 -4.96
N VAL A 181 8.62 16.82 -6.03
CA VAL A 181 8.96 16.43 -7.41
C VAL A 181 10.48 16.46 -7.65
N GLU A 182 11.21 17.38 -7.02
CA GLU A 182 12.68 17.43 -7.18
C GLU A 182 13.33 16.19 -6.57
N GLY A 183 12.79 15.65 -5.47
CA GLY A 183 13.23 14.36 -4.91
C GLY A 183 13.00 13.20 -5.88
N VAL A 184 11.88 13.20 -6.61
CA VAL A 184 11.61 12.20 -7.67
C VAL A 184 12.64 12.31 -8.80
N ARG A 185 12.96 13.52 -9.24
CA ARG A 185 13.95 13.79 -10.29
C ARG A 185 15.36 13.39 -9.85
N LEU A 186 15.72 13.69 -8.61
CA LEU A 186 16.99 13.26 -8.02
C LEU A 186 17.10 11.74 -8.01
N CYS A 187 16.04 11.01 -7.63
CA CYS A 187 16.01 9.55 -7.71
C CYS A 187 16.21 9.05 -9.15
N LYS A 188 15.59 9.69 -10.14
CA LYS A 188 15.75 9.33 -11.55
C LYS A 188 17.19 9.43 -12.01
N GLU A 189 17.90 10.49 -11.60
CA GLU A 189 19.31 10.68 -11.92
C GLU A 189 20.22 9.71 -11.16
N LYS A 190 20.07 9.66 -9.84
CA LYS A 190 20.99 8.95 -8.94
C LYS A 190 20.87 7.44 -9.04
N LEU A 191 19.66 6.95 -9.34
CA LEU A 191 19.37 5.51 -9.43
C LEU A 191 19.41 4.99 -10.87
N GLN A 192 20.12 5.66 -11.78
CA GLN A 192 20.31 5.16 -13.15
C GLN A 192 20.85 3.73 -13.14
N GLY A 193 20.25 2.86 -13.97
CA GLY A 193 20.57 1.44 -14.03
C GLY A 193 19.85 0.57 -12.98
N TYR A 194 19.24 1.17 -11.97
CA TYR A 194 18.42 0.49 -10.94
C TYR A 194 16.94 0.85 -11.04
N LEU A 195 16.62 2.10 -11.34
CA LEU A 195 15.27 2.60 -11.53
C LEU A 195 14.98 2.80 -13.02
N ALA A 196 13.90 2.18 -13.51
CA ALA A 196 13.42 2.44 -14.85
C ALA A 196 12.93 3.91 -14.95
N PRO A 197 13.38 4.69 -15.94
CA PRO A 197 13.02 6.11 -16.07
C PRO A 197 11.50 6.34 -16.08
N GLU A 198 10.75 5.43 -16.69
CA GLU A 198 9.29 5.48 -16.80
C GLU A 198 8.60 5.47 -15.43
N ALA A 199 9.23 4.85 -14.43
CA ALA A 199 8.70 4.84 -13.07
C ALA A 199 8.75 6.24 -12.44
N ALA A 200 9.84 6.97 -12.65
CA ALA A 200 9.99 8.33 -12.17
C ALA A 200 9.06 9.29 -12.93
N ASP A 201 8.99 9.15 -14.26
CA ASP A 201 8.11 9.96 -15.10
C ASP A 201 6.63 9.77 -14.74
N SER A 202 6.23 8.53 -14.44
CA SER A 202 4.89 8.21 -13.95
C SER A 202 4.58 8.89 -12.62
N LEU A 203 5.47 8.79 -11.66
CA LEU A 203 5.26 9.38 -10.33
C LEU A 203 5.23 10.92 -10.39
N GLU A 204 6.13 11.53 -11.16
CA GLU A 204 6.13 12.98 -11.41
C GLU A 204 4.82 13.41 -12.08
N MET A 205 4.34 12.69 -13.09
CA MET A 205 3.08 12.95 -13.77
C MET A 205 1.89 12.90 -12.81
N ILE A 206 1.82 11.89 -11.95
CA ILE A 206 0.74 11.76 -10.96
C ILE A 206 0.75 12.98 -10.03
N ILE A 207 1.89 13.31 -9.44
CA ILE A 207 2.02 14.43 -8.50
C ILE A 207 1.61 15.76 -9.17
N THR A 208 2.18 16.06 -10.32
CA THR A 208 1.93 17.32 -11.02
C THR A 208 0.49 17.43 -11.53
N SER A 209 -0.09 16.34 -12.02
CA SER A 209 -1.47 16.33 -12.48
C SER A 209 -2.46 16.54 -11.33
N VAL A 210 -2.25 15.86 -10.20
CA VAL A 210 -3.08 16.03 -9.00
C VAL A 210 -2.96 17.46 -8.47
N GLU A 211 -1.75 18.00 -8.34
CA GLU A 211 -1.52 19.39 -7.86
C GLU A 211 -2.20 20.43 -8.76
N SER A 212 -2.24 20.20 -10.06
CA SER A 212 -2.87 21.12 -11.02
C SER A 212 -4.40 21.07 -11.04
N GLN A 213 -5.00 19.98 -10.59
CA GLN A 213 -6.45 19.74 -10.69
C GLN A 213 -7.15 19.66 -9.33
N LYS A 214 -6.41 19.74 -8.22
CA LYS A 214 -6.99 19.63 -6.88
C LYS A 214 -7.97 20.76 -6.58
N GLU A 215 -9.10 20.40 -5.99
CA GLU A 215 -10.14 21.32 -5.51
C GLU A 215 -10.11 21.48 -3.98
N ALA A 216 -9.59 20.51 -3.26
CA ALA A 216 -9.45 20.53 -1.80
C ALA A 216 -8.10 21.07 -1.35
N GLU A 217 -8.02 21.53 -0.11
CA GLU A 217 -6.78 22.04 0.50
C GLU A 217 -5.95 20.87 1.04
N PHE A 218 -4.99 20.41 0.26
CA PHE A 218 -4.04 19.38 0.67
C PHE A 218 -2.68 19.55 -0.04
N LYS A 219 -1.68 18.83 0.42
CA LYS A 219 -0.34 18.78 -0.15
C LYS A 219 -0.03 17.39 -0.67
N MET A 220 0.57 17.29 -1.86
CA MET A 220 1.26 16.07 -2.32
C MET A 220 2.66 16.04 -1.74
N SER A 221 3.10 14.89 -1.26
CA SER A 221 4.45 14.69 -0.72
C SER A 221 5.02 13.38 -1.22
N PHE A 222 6.08 13.44 -1.99
CA PHE A 222 6.88 12.25 -2.28
C PHE A 222 7.53 11.76 -0.99
N ASP A 223 7.31 10.51 -0.65
CA ASP A 223 7.85 9.94 0.57
C ASP A 223 8.55 8.61 0.28
N PRO A 224 9.87 8.63 0.09
CA PRO A 224 10.65 7.45 -0.23
C PRO A 224 10.65 6.41 0.90
N THR A 225 10.20 6.77 2.10
CA THR A 225 10.10 5.86 3.25
C THR A 225 8.75 5.17 3.35
N LEU A 226 7.76 5.60 2.55
CA LEU A 226 6.42 5.02 2.57
C LEU A 226 6.45 3.59 2.05
N VAL A 227 6.25 2.64 2.95
CA VAL A 227 6.16 1.20 2.65
C VAL A 227 4.77 0.71 3.04
N ARG A 228 4.06 0.09 2.10
CA ARG A 228 2.73 -0.48 2.35
C ARG A 228 2.55 -1.78 1.58
N GLY A 229 1.77 -2.71 2.16
CA GLY A 229 1.29 -3.90 1.46
C GLY A 229 2.39 -4.69 0.75
N MET A 230 3.45 -5.09 1.46
CA MET A 230 4.67 -5.69 0.93
C MET A 230 4.48 -6.76 -0.16
N SER A 231 3.45 -7.60 0.01
CA SER A 231 3.11 -8.68 -0.93
C SER A 231 1.89 -8.36 -1.81
N TYR A 232 1.32 -7.17 -1.71
CA TYR A 232 0.03 -6.83 -2.31
C TYR A 232 0.14 -5.76 -3.39
N TYR A 233 0.79 -4.63 -3.11
CA TYR A 233 0.97 -3.54 -4.07
C TYR A 233 2.19 -3.79 -4.98
N THR A 234 2.06 -3.44 -6.25
CA THR A 234 3.10 -3.66 -7.28
C THR A 234 3.67 -2.38 -7.88
N GLY A 235 2.97 -1.27 -7.79
CA GLY A 235 3.33 0.03 -8.35
C GLY A 235 3.22 1.16 -7.34
N THR A 236 2.56 2.22 -7.75
CA THR A 236 2.32 3.41 -6.94
C THR A 236 1.51 3.11 -5.69
N ILE A 237 1.93 3.67 -4.58
CA ILE A 237 1.25 3.60 -3.27
C ILE A 237 1.06 5.00 -2.74
N PHE A 238 -0.08 5.27 -2.09
CA PHE A 238 -0.30 6.54 -1.43
C PHE A 238 -1.12 6.37 -0.15
N GLU A 239 -0.92 7.30 0.75
CA GLU A 239 -1.55 7.35 2.06
C GLU A 239 -1.90 8.78 2.42
N ILE A 240 -3.03 8.96 3.10
CA ILE A 240 -3.48 10.27 3.58
C ILE A 240 -3.13 10.40 5.06
N SER A 241 -2.41 11.45 5.40
CA SER A 241 -2.06 11.81 6.78
C SER A 241 -2.59 13.19 7.14
N MET A 242 -3.00 13.34 8.40
CA MET A 242 -3.47 14.60 8.97
C MET A 242 -2.53 15.07 10.09
#